data_a8d96faac15373d34f02a4b5acbccd19
#
_entry.id   a8d96faac15373d34f02a4b5acbccd19
#
_cell.length_a   1.000
_cell.length_b   1.000
_cell.length_c   1.000
_cell.angle_alpha   90.00
_cell.angle_beta   90.00
_cell.angle_gamma   90.00
#
_symmetry.space_group_name_H-M   'P 1'
#
loop_
_entity.id
_entity.type
_entity.pdbx_description
1 polymer ?
#
loop_
_entity_poly.entity_id
_entity_poly.type
_entity_poly.pdbx_seq_one_letter_code
_entity_poly.pdbx_strand_id
1 'polypeptide(L)'
;MKKSRRPLAYSLIVIFLWFGASGVFGPLFGKLSTVQENDNSAFLPDSAESTQAAKIIATFNQDANQSLPTLILYLGEVNVEKIAALNAHLAELGDKKIADTDVKISQYLTAGEKIYAFPSEDGKALLVNLPFKSEIATDLLPNNKPALPEVIETLREDSAEF
;
A
#
# COMPACT_ATOMS: atom_id res chain seq x y z
N MET A 1 -8.41 -50.13 43.43
CA MET A 1 -7.18 -49.68 42.75
C MET A 1 -7.19 -48.14 42.71
N LYS A 2 -6.39 -47.45 43.53
CA LYS A 2 -6.27 -45.97 43.46
C LYS A 2 -5.44 -45.61 42.24
N LYS A 3 -6.08 -45.11 41.16
CA LYS A 3 -5.41 -44.58 39.98
C LYS A 3 -4.55 -43.39 40.39
N SER A 4 -3.23 -43.51 40.28
CA SER A 4 -2.27 -42.45 40.61
C SER A 4 -2.57 -41.19 39.77
N ARG A 5 -2.90 -40.07 40.41
CA ARG A 5 -3.16 -38.77 39.74
C ARG A 5 -1.87 -38.04 39.36
N ARG A 6 -0.70 -38.64 39.66
CA ARG A 6 0.63 -38.05 39.41
C ARG A 6 0.91 -37.80 37.92
N PRO A 7 0.61 -38.75 36.96
CA PRO A 7 0.89 -38.48 35.54
C PRO A 7 0.05 -37.32 35.00
N LEU A 8 -1.17 -37.13 35.48
CA LEU A 8 -2.06 -36.06 35.04
C LEU A 8 -1.57 -34.69 35.51
N ALA A 9 -1.00 -34.60 36.71
CA ALA A 9 -0.40 -33.40 37.25
C ALA A 9 0.85 -32.95 36.41
N TYR A 10 1.71 -33.92 36.06
CA TYR A 10 2.86 -33.61 35.19
C TYR A 10 2.45 -33.12 33.81
N SER A 11 1.43 -33.72 33.19
CA SER A 11 0.91 -33.29 31.89
C SER A 11 0.37 -31.85 31.96
N LEU A 12 -0.35 -31.53 33.02
CA LEU A 12 -0.86 -30.17 33.20
C LEU A 12 0.28 -29.12 33.38
N ILE A 13 1.31 -29.46 34.15
CA ILE A 13 2.47 -28.58 34.34
C ILE A 13 3.16 -28.33 32.99
N VAL A 14 3.38 -29.36 32.19
CA VAL A 14 4.00 -29.22 30.86
C VAL A 14 3.15 -28.36 29.94
N ILE A 15 1.84 -28.53 29.96
CA ILE A 15 0.91 -27.72 29.14
C ILE A 15 1.00 -26.23 29.57
N PHE A 16 0.93 -25.93 30.87
CA PHE A 16 1.04 -24.57 31.38
C PHE A 16 2.39 -23.94 31.07
N LEU A 17 3.47 -24.71 31.16
CA LEU A 17 4.81 -24.24 30.82
C LEU A 17 4.92 -23.89 29.32
N TRP A 18 4.32 -24.72 28.47
CA TRP A 18 4.30 -24.49 27.02
C TRP A 18 3.45 -23.27 26.64
N PHE A 19 2.27 -23.12 27.25
CA PHE A 19 1.43 -21.92 27.05
C PHE A 19 2.12 -20.66 27.56
N GLY A 20 2.80 -20.72 28.70
CA GLY A 20 3.58 -19.59 29.21
C GLY A 20 4.72 -19.22 28.27
N ALA A 21 5.47 -20.19 27.78
CA ALA A 21 6.52 -19.98 26.81
C ALA A 21 5.98 -19.36 25.50
N SER A 22 4.88 -19.91 24.97
CA SER A 22 4.24 -19.37 23.76
C SER A 22 3.73 -17.94 23.94
N GLY A 23 3.19 -17.60 25.11
CA GLY A 23 2.73 -16.25 25.43
C GLY A 23 3.86 -15.22 25.48
N VAL A 24 5.05 -15.61 25.96
CA VAL A 24 6.23 -14.74 26.03
C VAL A 24 6.94 -14.64 24.67
N PHE A 25 7.10 -15.75 23.98
CA PHE A 25 7.86 -15.80 22.73
C PHE A 25 7.01 -15.47 21.49
N GLY A 26 5.68 -15.63 21.54
CA GLY A 26 4.78 -15.29 20.44
C GLY A 26 4.96 -13.86 19.92
N PRO A 27 4.92 -12.82 20.77
CA PRO A 27 5.14 -11.43 20.35
C PRO A 27 6.54 -11.16 19.77
N LEU A 28 7.56 -11.97 20.14
CA LEU A 28 8.92 -11.84 19.60
C LEU A 28 8.98 -12.23 18.12
N PHE A 29 8.18 -13.23 17.71
CA PHE A 29 8.07 -13.60 16.28
C PHE A 29 7.45 -12.47 15.44
N GLY A 30 6.49 -11.72 16.00
CA GLY A 30 5.93 -10.54 15.36
C GLY A 30 6.93 -9.40 15.15
N LYS A 31 7.95 -9.32 16.00
CA LYS A 31 9.03 -8.33 15.87
C LYS A 31 10.12 -8.75 14.89
N LEU A 32 10.17 -10.00 14.45
CA LEU A 32 11.17 -10.44 13.47
C LEU A 32 11.05 -9.66 12.14
N SER A 33 9.83 -9.34 11.73
CA SER A 33 9.59 -8.57 10.51
C SER A 33 10.11 -7.13 10.59
N THR A 34 10.20 -6.57 11.80
CA THR A 34 10.74 -5.21 12.01
C THR A 34 12.27 -5.18 12.03
N VAL A 35 12.93 -6.35 12.18
CA VAL A 35 14.39 -6.48 12.19
C VAL A 35 14.93 -7.07 10.88
N GLN A 36 14.04 -7.58 10.02
CA GLN A 36 14.37 -7.98 8.66
C GLN A 36 14.44 -6.71 7.78
N GLU A 37 15.53 -5.98 7.88
CA GLU A 37 15.93 -5.08 6.81
C GLU A 37 16.34 -5.94 5.61
N ASN A 38 15.46 -6.05 4.63
CA ASN A 38 15.75 -6.72 3.37
C ASN A 38 16.52 -5.75 2.45
N ASP A 39 17.54 -5.11 3.02
CA ASP A 39 18.40 -4.19 2.31
C ASP A 39 19.60 -4.98 1.77
N ASN A 40 19.53 -5.32 0.49
CA ASN A 40 20.63 -5.95 -0.22
C ASN A 40 21.90 -5.08 -0.21
N SER A 41 21.80 -3.79 0.10
CA SER A 41 22.92 -2.86 0.20
C SER A 41 23.73 -3.08 1.48
N ALA A 42 23.14 -3.66 2.54
CA ALA A 42 23.83 -3.94 3.79
C ALA A 42 24.99 -4.97 3.66
N PHE A 43 24.98 -5.77 2.58
CA PHE A 43 26.02 -6.76 2.31
C PHE A 43 27.11 -6.26 1.34
N LEU A 44 26.94 -5.06 0.79
CA LEU A 44 27.86 -4.49 -0.17
C LEU A 44 28.77 -3.46 0.52
N PRO A 45 30.06 -3.35 0.14
CA PRO A 45 30.94 -2.29 0.63
C PRO A 45 30.34 -0.90 0.31
N ASP A 46 30.57 0.06 1.18
CA ASP A 46 30.15 1.45 0.96
C ASP A 46 30.70 2.07 -0.32
N SER A 47 31.79 1.53 -0.84
CA SER A 47 32.43 1.93 -2.09
C SER A 47 31.80 1.32 -3.34
N ALA A 48 30.89 0.36 -3.20
CA ALA A 48 30.22 -0.23 -4.36
C ALA A 48 29.33 0.81 -5.05
N GLU A 49 29.35 0.83 -6.39
CA GLU A 49 28.57 1.77 -7.20
C GLU A 49 27.06 1.67 -6.90
N SER A 50 26.57 0.44 -6.67
CA SER A 50 25.17 0.19 -6.27
C SER A 50 24.82 0.82 -4.91
N THR A 51 25.74 0.78 -3.93
CA THR A 51 25.55 1.41 -2.63
C THR A 51 25.54 2.93 -2.73
N GLN A 52 26.42 3.50 -3.58
CA GLN A 52 26.45 4.93 -3.85
C GLN A 52 25.18 5.38 -4.59
N ALA A 53 24.73 4.63 -5.58
CA ALA A 53 23.49 4.89 -6.29
C ALA A 53 22.28 4.82 -5.34
N ALA A 54 22.21 3.82 -4.45
CA ALA A 54 21.15 3.71 -3.45
C ALA A 54 21.14 4.91 -2.49
N LYS A 55 22.30 5.40 -2.06
CA LYS A 55 22.40 6.61 -1.22
C LYS A 55 21.89 7.86 -1.95
N ILE A 56 22.21 8.01 -3.23
CA ILE A 56 21.70 9.12 -4.05
C ILE A 56 20.20 9.01 -4.22
N ILE A 57 19.67 7.83 -4.56
CA ILE A 57 18.22 7.59 -4.67
C ILE A 57 17.51 7.89 -3.34
N ALA A 58 18.10 7.49 -2.21
CA ALA A 58 17.55 7.78 -0.89
C ALA A 58 17.44 9.29 -0.62
N THR A 59 18.36 10.12 -1.12
CA THR A 59 18.26 11.58 -0.97
C THR A 59 17.12 12.17 -1.79
N PHE A 60 16.81 11.61 -2.97
CA PHE A 60 15.64 12.02 -3.75
C PHE A 60 14.33 11.54 -3.12
N ASN A 61 14.35 10.40 -2.45
CA ASN A 61 13.16 9.82 -1.80
C ASN A 61 12.88 10.43 -0.40
N GLN A 62 13.83 11.14 0.22
CA GLN A 62 13.62 11.79 1.52
C GLN A 62 12.63 12.97 1.44
N ASP A 63 12.53 13.64 0.29
CA ASP A 63 11.59 14.74 0.05
C ASP A 63 10.30 14.28 -0.65
N ALA A 64 10.30 13.10 -1.25
CA ALA A 64 9.08 12.50 -1.76
C ALA A 64 8.35 11.84 -0.59
N ASN A 65 7.28 12.46 -0.10
CA ASN A 65 6.24 11.72 0.62
C ASN A 65 6.07 10.40 -0.11
N GLN A 66 6.32 9.27 0.57
CA GLN A 66 6.29 7.94 -0.03
C GLN A 66 4.95 7.79 -0.77
N SER A 67 4.92 8.13 -2.04
CA SER A 67 3.73 8.03 -2.86
C SER A 67 3.77 6.73 -3.66
N LEU A 68 2.63 6.07 -3.71
CA LEU A 68 2.40 4.95 -4.61
C LEU A 68 1.80 5.50 -5.91
N PRO A 69 2.58 5.56 -7.00
CA PRO A 69 2.04 6.03 -8.29
C PRO A 69 1.06 4.99 -8.82
N THR A 70 -0.18 5.41 -9.01
CA THR A 70 -1.20 4.60 -9.67
C THR A 70 -1.47 5.21 -11.05
N LEU A 71 -1.34 4.39 -12.09
CA LEU A 71 -1.50 4.84 -13.47
C LEU A 71 -2.83 4.31 -14.02
N ILE A 72 -3.64 5.22 -14.59
CA ILE A 72 -4.83 4.87 -15.36
C ILE A 72 -4.56 5.19 -16.81
N LEU A 73 -4.83 4.26 -17.69
CA LEU A 73 -4.66 4.39 -19.13
C LEU A 73 -6.02 4.36 -19.82
N TYR A 74 -6.39 5.46 -20.43
CA TYR A 74 -7.57 5.57 -21.30
C TYR A 74 -7.14 5.41 -22.75
N LEU A 75 -7.66 4.38 -23.42
CA LEU A 75 -7.34 4.09 -24.82
C LEU A 75 -8.38 4.72 -25.74
N GLY A 76 -7.92 5.35 -26.81
CA GLY A 76 -8.78 5.92 -27.84
C GLY A 76 -8.15 7.14 -28.50
N GLU A 77 -8.79 7.66 -29.54
CA GLU A 77 -8.33 8.89 -30.18
C GLU A 77 -8.40 10.06 -29.21
N VAL A 78 -7.29 10.76 -29.10
CA VAL A 78 -7.11 11.91 -28.17
C VAL A 78 -7.37 13.19 -28.95
N ASN A 79 -8.30 14.01 -28.45
CA ASN A 79 -8.55 15.35 -28.90
C ASN A 79 -8.67 16.33 -27.72
N VAL A 80 -8.68 17.61 -27.99
CA VAL A 80 -8.73 18.66 -26.96
C VAL A 80 -9.99 18.55 -26.08
N GLU A 81 -11.12 18.16 -26.69
CA GLU A 81 -12.39 18.02 -25.99
C GLU A 81 -12.33 16.86 -24.98
N LYS A 82 -11.77 15.71 -25.37
CA LYS A 82 -11.58 14.57 -24.48
C LYS A 82 -10.62 14.87 -23.33
N ILE A 83 -9.53 15.58 -23.62
CA ILE A 83 -8.60 16.01 -22.55
C ILE A 83 -9.31 16.91 -21.56
N ALA A 84 -10.10 17.87 -22.04
CA ALA A 84 -10.83 18.79 -21.18
C ALA A 84 -11.91 18.05 -20.36
N ALA A 85 -12.65 17.14 -20.98
CA ALA A 85 -13.67 16.33 -20.32
C ALA A 85 -13.04 15.44 -19.25
N LEU A 86 -11.93 14.76 -19.56
CA LEU A 86 -11.24 13.91 -18.59
C LEU A 86 -10.67 14.75 -17.43
N ASN A 87 -10.09 15.89 -17.68
CA ASN A 87 -9.58 16.74 -16.60
C ASN A 87 -10.70 17.28 -15.70
N ALA A 88 -11.89 17.56 -16.25
CA ALA A 88 -13.07 17.90 -15.45
C ALA A 88 -13.53 16.74 -14.58
N HIS A 89 -13.59 15.53 -15.15
CA HIS A 89 -13.93 14.31 -14.42
C HIS A 89 -12.92 14.02 -13.29
N LEU A 90 -11.62 14.15 -13.57
CA LEU A 90 -10.57 13.95 -12.58
C LEU A 90 -10.61 14.98 -11.43
N ALA A 91 -11.15 16.18 -11.67
CA ALA A 91 -11.32 17.17 -10.60
C ALA A 91 -12.35 16.73 -9.56
N GLU A 92 -13.34 15.93 -9.96
CA GLU A 92 -14.38 15.40 -9.07
C GLU A 92 -13.99 14.06 -8.44
N LEU A 93 -13.00 13.36 -9.02
CA LEU A 93 -12.57 12.04 -8.58
C LEU A 93 -12.17 12.00 -7.09
N GLY A 94 -11.52 13.07 -6.61
CA GLY A 94 -11.11 13.18 -5.22
C GLY A 94 -12.28 13.14 -4.22
N ASP A 95 -13.46 13.59 -4.62
CA ASP A 95 -14.66 13.61 -3.79
C ASP A 95 -15.44 12.29 -3.80
N LYS A 96 -15.07 11.37 -4.68
CA LYS A 96 -15.71 10.06 -4.79
C LYS A 96 -15.45 9.23 -3.52
N LYS A 97 -16.49 8.56 -3.06
CA LYS A 97 -16.43 7.67 -1.90
C LYS A 97 -15.89 6.31 -2.31
N ILE A 98 -15.12 5.70 -1.42
CA ILE A 98 -14.53 4.38 -1.63
C ILE A 98 -15.51 3.33 -1.15
N ALA A 99 -15.96 2.46 -2.04
CA ALA A 99 -16.94 1.42 -1.73
C ALA A 99 -18.17 1.97 -0.96
N ASP A 100 -18.74 1.18 -0.04
CA ASP A 100 -19.87 1.58 0.81
C ASP A 100 -19.41 2.34 2.08
N THR A 101 -18.41 3.21 1.98
CA THR A 101 -17.89 3.98 3.12
C THR A 101 -18.03 5.48 2.88
N ASP A 102 -17.85 6.28 3.94
CA ASP A 102 -17.78 7.73 3.84
C ASP A 102 -16.35 8.25 3.57
N VAL A 103 -15.40 7.35 3.38
CA VAL A 103 -14.00 7.68 3.08
C VAL A 103 -13.89 8.11 1.62
N LYS A 104 -13.28 9.27 1.36
CA LYS A 104 -13.08 9.80 0.02
C LYS A 104 -11.69 9.45 -0.51
N ILE A 105 -11.58 9.31 -1.83
CA ILE A 105 -10.30 9.07 -2.52
C ILE A 105 -9.26 10.15 -2.17
N SER A 106 -9.68 11.41 -2.03
CA SER A 106 -8.80 12.52 -1.67
C SER A 106 -8.06 12.36 -0.34
N GLN A 107 -8.56 11.56 0.59
CA GLN A 107 -7.88 11.30 1.86
C GLN A 107 -6.58 10.51 1.67
N TYR A 108 -6.52 9.70 0.63
CA TYR A 108 -5.36 8.89 0.28
C TYR A 108 -4.45 9.52 -0.77
N LEU A 109 -4.88 10.60 -1.43
CA LEU A 109 -4.03 11.32 -2.38
C LEU A 109 -2.96 12.13 -1.65
N THR A 110 -1.78 12.22 -2.24
CA THR A 110 -0.70 13.08 -1.74
C THR A 110 -1.12 14.55 -1.89
N ALA A 111 -1.03 15.30 -0.80
CA ALA A 111 -1.49 16.69 -0.77
C ALA A 111 -0.66 17.57 -1.70
N GLY A 112 -1.33 18.43 -2.46
CA GLY A 112 -0.71 19.46 -3.31
C GLY A 112 -0.36 19.00 -4.72
N GLU A 113 -0.45 17.72 -5.05
CA GLU A 113 -0.28 17.25 -6.42
C GLU A 113 -1.60 17.36 -7.19
N LYS A 114 -1.53 17.99 -8.36
CA LYS A 114 -2.66 18.07 -9.26
C LYS A 114 -2.68 16.86 -10.18
N ILE A 115 -3.85 16.29 -10.35
CA ILE A 115 -4.08 15.16 -11.24
C ILE A 115 -4.32 15.72 -12.64
N TYR A 116 -3.57 15.22 -13.62
CA TYR A 116 -3.70 15.61 -15.03
C TYR A 116 -3.70 14.39 -15.92
N ALA A 117 -4.38 14.52 -17.05
CA ALA A 117 -4.30 13.60 -18.15
C ALA A 117 -3.17 14.02 -19.11
N PHE A 118 -2.26 13.11 -19.40
CA PHE A 118 -1.16 13.30 -20.33
C PHE A 118 -1.45 12.52 -21.62
N PRO A 119 -1.48 13.16 -22.79
CA PRO A 119 -1.65 12.47 -24.06
C PRO A 119 -0.38 11.68 -24.41
N SER A 120 -0.57 10.50 -25.00
CA SER A 120 0.51 9.74 -25.62
C SER A 120 1.01 10.46 -26.89
N GLU A 121 2.27 10.21 -27.27
CA GLU A 121 2.88 10.83 -28.46
C GLU A 121 2.13 10.48 -29.75
N ASP A 122 1.55 9.29 -29.82
CA ASP A 122 0.79 8.82 -30.98
C ASP A 122 -0.68 9.29 -31.00
N GLY A 123 -1.12 10.00 -29.97
CA GLY A 123 -2.48 10.53 -29.85
C GLY A 123 -3.55 9.47 -29.66
N LYS A 124 -3.19 8.25 -29.19
CA LYS A 124 -4.13 7.13 -29.05
C LYS A 124 -4.44 6.75 -27.62
N ALA A 125 -3.84 7.42 -26.66
CA ALA A 125 -4.07 7.17 -25.24
C ALA A 125 -3.91 8.44 -24.39
N LEU A 126 -4.62 8.46 -23.26
CA LEU A 126 -4.41 9.42 -22.18
C LEU A 126 -3.92 8.67 -20.94
N LEU A 127 -2.82 9.12 -20.36
CA LEU A 127 -2.26 8.58 -19.13
C LEU A 127 -2.57 9.52 -17.98
N VAL A 128 -3.10 8.98 -16.91
CA VAL A 128 -3.35 9.71 -15.65
C VAL A 128 -2.49 9.09 -14.57
N ASN A 129 -1.76 9.93 -13.83
CA ASN A 129 -1.01 9.52 -12.64
C ASN A 129 -1.75 9.99 -11.38
N LEU A 130 -2.06 9.05 -10.50
CA LEU A 130 -2.68 9.27 -9.20
C LEU A 130 -1.66 8.96 -8.11
N PRO A 131 -1.06 9.96 -7.47
CA PRO A 131 -0.09 9.76 -6.41
C PRO A 131 -0.79 9.47 -5.09
N PHE A 132 -0.93 8.20 -4.73
CA PHE A 132 -1.47 7.81 -3.43
C PHE A 132 -0.38 7.82 -2.35
N LYS A 133 -0.76 8.12 -1.11
CA LYS A 133 0.09 7.94 0.06
C LYS A 133 0.40 6.45 0.24
N SER A 134 1.62 6.11 0.62
CA SER A 134 2.01 4.70 0.84
C SER A 134 1.20 4.01 1.94
N GLU A 135 0.65 4.77 2.88
CA GLU A 135 -0.21 4.27 3.97
C GLU A 135 -1.41 3.47 3.45
N ILE A 136 -1.94 3.81 2.26
CA ILE A 136 -3.08 3.11 1.64
C ILE A 136 -2.84 1.59 1.49
N ALA A 137 -1.58 1.17 1.36
CA ALA A 137 -1.22 -0.24 1.18
C ALA A 137 -1.50 -1.10 2.42
N THR A 138 -1.51 -0.48 3.60
CA THR A 138 -1.69 -1.16 4.90
C THR A 138 -2.94 -0.75 5.63
N ASP A 139 -3.60 0.33 5.19
CA ASP A 139 -4.80 0.85 5.83
C ASP A 139 -6.03 -0.04 5.61
N LEU A 140 -6.91 -0.01 6.61
CA LEU A 140 -8.23 -0.62 6.56
C LEU A 140 -9.30 0.46 6.56
N LEU A 141 -10.30 0.29 5.69
CA LEU A 141 -11.51 1.10 5.69
C LEU A 141 -12.38 0.82 6.93
N PRO A 142 -13.34 1.69 7.28
CA PRO A 142 -14.26 1.49 8.40
C PRO A 142 -15.04 0.16 8.37
N ASN A 143 -15.18 -0.43 7.18
CA ASN A 143 -15.82 -1.75 6.97
C ASN A 143 -14.83 -2.92 7.12
N ASN A 144 -13.62 -2.70 7.63
CA ASN A 144 -12.53 -3.67 7.78
C ASN A 144 -11.99 -4.27 6.46
N LYS A 145 -12.29 -3.69 5.32
CA LYS A 145 -11.67 -4.08 4.05
C LYS A 145 -10.37 -3.33 3.83
N PRO A 146 -9.36 -3.92 3.16
CA PRO A 146 -8.13 -3.23 2.80
C PRO A 146 -8.40 -2.04 1.88
N ALA A 147 -7.83 -0.86 2.18
CA ALA A 147 -8.12 0.38 1.46
C ALA A 147 -7.67 0.33 -0.01
N LEU A 148 -6.46 -0.16 -0.28
CA LEU A 148 -5.90 -0.16 -1.63
C LEU A 148 -6.72 -0.96 -2.66
N PRO A 149 -7.14 -2.21 -2.41
CA PRO A 149 -8.00 -2.95 -3.34
C PRO A 149 -9.34 -2.26 -3.61
N GLU A 150 -9.99 -1.71 -2.58
CA GLU A 150 -11.29 -1.05 -2.72
C GLU A 150 -11.16 0.27 -3.51
N VAL A 151 -10.07 1.02 -3.32
CA VAL A 151 -9.76 2.21 -4.14
C VAL A 151 -9.54 1.82 -5.60
N ILE A 152 -8.75 0.77 -5.86
CA ILE A 152 -8.50 0.31 -7.24
C ILE A 152 -9.81 -0.13 -7.92
N GLU A 153 -10.70 -0.80 -7.20
CA GLU A 153 -12.00 -1.20 -7.76
C GLU A 153 -12.88 0.01 -8.05
N THR A 154 -12.96 0.97 -7.11
CA THR A 154 -13.68 2.24 -7.31
C THR A 154 -13.16 3.01 -8.52
N LEU A 155 -11.82 3.06 -8.70
CA LEU A 155 -11.20 3.71 -9.86
C LEU A 155 -11.49 2.97 -11.16
N ARG A 156 -11.54 1.64 -11.13
CA ARG A 156 -11.86 0.81 -12.31
C ARG A 156 -13.30 1.01 -12.75
N GLU A 157 -14.25 1.03 -11.81
CA GLU A 157 -15.66 1.30 -12.09
C GLU A 157 -15.81 2.71 -12.67
N ASP A 158 -15.20 3.70 -12.05
CA ASP A 158 -15.23 5.09 -12.47
C ASP A 158 -14.63 5.28 -13.88
N SER A 159 -13.48 4.67 -14.14
CA SER A 159 -12.83 4.77 -15.44
C SER A 159 -13.58 4.06 -16.56
N ALA A 160 -14.44 3.10 -16.24
CA ALA A 160 -15.28 2.41 -17.21
C ALA A 160 -16.52 3.24 -17.63
N GLU A 161 -16.92 4.20 -16.80
CA GLU A 161 -18.03 5.12 -17.10
C GLU A 161 -17.60 6.25 -18.06
N PHE A 162 -16.30 6.53 -18.16
CA PHE A 162 -15.72 7.56 -19.03
C PHE A 162 -15.32 7.02 -20.41
#